data_9584da77265dceb928ba3cb4cb1d2dfb
#
_entry.id   9584da77265dceb928ba3cb4cb1d2dfb
#
_cell.length_a   1.000
_cell.length_b   1.000
_cell.length_c   1.000
_cell.angle_alpha   90.00
_cell.angle_beta   90.00
_cell.angle_gamma   90.00
#
_symmetry.space_group_name_H-M   'P 1'
#
loop_
_entity.id
_entity.type
_entity.pdbx_description
1 polymer ?
#
loop_
_entity_poly.entity_id
_entity_poly.type
_entity_poly.pdbx_seq_one_letter_code
_entity_poly.pdbx_strand_id
1 'polypeptide(L)'
;MENNPIAFLILAILGASLGSFCMSLTMRFCENKPLLSLRSYCFSCYQKLKPLELIPIFSYIFLRFKCKTCHIKIPFSVFLAEVLGMIFAWIAYLLSQNIGEFIHLLIFLFVLFALSCIDLKFQAVPQKLLWLIFFIAFSFAFNSNEFAYFFIFENFQNGFMVQAFIFAGFLFLLKNFIAFLKNFRTKDIQENLGDADIIILASMAGVFGFKSAFIILFLASLLSLPFFIHNKNTKLAFLPFINAAFVIYLIYLIVRELI
;
A
#
# COMPACT_ATOMS: atom_id res chain seq x y z
N MET A 1 1.84 21.88 -11.96
CA MET A 1 1.49 21.11 -13.19
C MET A 1 0.15 21.61 -13.70
N GLU A 2 0.04 21.95 -14.98
CA GLU A 2 -1.24 22.44 -15.53
C GLU A 2 -2.32 21.36 -15.46
N ASN A 3 -3.53 21.77 -15.06
CA ASN A 3 -4.71 20.89 -15.01
C ASN A 3 -5.18 20.52 -16.44
N ASN A 4 -4.40 19.68 -17.10
CA ASN A 4 -4.75 19.21 -18.44
C ASN A 4 -5.69 17.98 -18.31
N PRO A 5 -6.97 18.06 -18.75
CA PRO A 5 -7.93 16.98 -18.65
C PRO A 5 -7.47 15.71 -19.39
N ILE A 6 -6.68 15.87 -20.46
CA ILE A 6 -6.11 14.74 -21.21
C ILE A 6 -5.09 13.98 -20.35
N ALA A 7 -4.26 14.69 -19.57
CA ALA A 7 -3.32 14.06 -18.64
C ALA A 7 -4.04 13.23 -17.59
N PHE A 8 -5.10 13.74 -16.98
CA PHE A 8 -5.93 13.00 -16.02
C PHE A 8 -6.55 11.74 -16.61
N LEU A 9 -7.00 11.79 -17.86
CA LEU A 9 -7.56 10.62 -18.56
C LEU A 9 -6.48 9.55 -18.81
N ILE A 10 -5.30 9.96 -19.30
CA ILE A 10 -4.17 9.04 -19.52
C ILE A 10 -3.73 8.39 -18.20
N LEU A 11 -3.62 9.17 -17.13
CA LEU A 11 -3.27 8.68 -15.79
C LEU A 11 -4.33 7.72 -15.24
N ALA A 12 -5.60 7.97 -15.49
CA ALA A 12 -6.67 7.06 -15.10
C ALA A 12 -6.52 5.68 -15.77
N ILE A 13 -6.29 5.66 -17.08
CA ILE A 13 -6.11 4.41 -17.83
C ILE A 13 -4.83 3.69 -17.38
N LEU A 14 -3.73 4.41 -17.22
CA LEU A 14 -2.46 3.88 -16.76
C LEU A 14 -2.59 3.31 -15.34
N GLY A 15 -3.15 4.07 -14.41
CA GLY A 15 -3.34 3.65 -13.02
C GLY A 15 -4.25 2.44 -12.90
N ALA A 16 -5.38 2.42 -13.62
CA ALA A 16 -6.28 1.28 -13.62
C ALA A 16 -5.62 0.01 -14.21
N SER A 17 -4.81 0.15 -15.27
CA SER A 17 -4.04 -0.96 -15.86
C SER A 17 -3.00 -1.51 -14.87
N LEU A 18 -2.28 -0.64 -14.17
CA LEU A 18 -1.33 -1.02 -13.14
C LEU A 18 -2.03 -1.68 -11.94
N GLY A 19 -3.21 -1.19 -11.55
CA GLY A 19 -4.02 -1.79 -10.49
C GLY A 19 -4.45 -3.22 -10.81
N SER A 20 -4.96 -3.45 -12.02
CA SER A 20 -5.33 -4.78 -12.53
C SER A 20 -4.12 -5.71 -12.59
N PHE A 21 -2.98 -5.22 -13.06
CA PHE A 21 -1.72 -5.96 -13.12
C PHE A 21 -1.22 -6.33 -11.71
N CYS A 22 -1.17 -5.37 -10.78
CA CYS A 22 -0.76 -5.58 -9.40
C CYS A 22 -1.63 -6.63 -8.71
N MET A 23 -2.96 -6.56 -8.88
CA MET A 23 -3.89 -7.56 -8.32
C MET A 23 -3.67 -8.93 -8.92
N SER A 24 -3.41 -9.04 -10.23
CA SER A 24 -3.13 -10.32 -10.88
C SER A 24 -1.82 -10.95 -10.39
N LEU A 25 -0.77 -10.15 -10.18
CA LEU A 25 0.49 -10.61 -9.57
C LEU A 25 0.29 -11.10 -8.14
N THR A 26 -0.45 -10.33 -7.34
CA THR A 26 -0.76 -10.69 -5.95
C THR A 26 -1.54 -12.00 -5.88
N MET A 27 -2.55 -12.20 -6.73
CA MET A 27 -3.30 -13.44 -6.79
C MET A 27 -2.42 -14.63 -7.19
N ARG A 28 -1.54 -14.47 -8.19
CA ARG A 28 -0.58 -15.53 -8.59
C ARG A 28 0.41 -15.86 -7.47
N PHE A 29 0.93 -14.85 -6.81
CA PHE A 29 1.77 -15.04 -5.63
C PHE A 29 1.06 -15.85 -4.55
N CYS A 30 -0.18 -15.48 -4.26
CA CYS A 30 -1.03 -16.19 -3.29
C CYS A 30 -1.37 -17.63 -3.67
N GLU A 31 -1.32 -17.99 -4.94
CA GLU A 31 -1.60 -19.33 -5.45
C GLU A 31 -0.34 -20.14 -5.80
N ASN A 32 0.84 -19.61 -5.46
CA ASN A 32 2.16 -20.19 -5.82
C ASN A 32 2.31 -20.47 -7.32
N LYS A 33 1.71 -19.61 -8.17
CA LYS A 33 1.82 -19.65 -9.62
C LYS A 33 2.97 -18.78 -10.13
N PRO A 34 3.53 -19.06 -11.32
CA PRO A 34 4.58 -18.23 -11.88
C PRO A 34 4.10 -16.79 -12.05
N LEU A 35 4.86 -15.83 -11.51
CA LEU A 35 4.51 -14.41 -11.50
C LEU A 35 4.53 -13.82 -12.91
N LEU A 36 5.54 -14.16 -13.69
CA LEU A 36 5.72 -13.67 -15.05
C LEU A 36 5.07 -14.65 -16.04
N SER A 37 3.80 -14.44 -16.34
CA SER A 37 3.14 -15.09 -17.47
C SER A 37 2.77 -14.01 -18.49
N LEU A 38 3.13 -14.24 -19.74
CA LEU A 38 2.96 -13.31 -20.85
C LEU A 38 1.49 -12.97 -21.19
N ARG A 39 0.52 -13.71 -20.65
CA ARG A 39 -0.90 -13.50 -20.94
C ARG A 39 -1.77 -13.67 -19.71
N SER A 40 -2.79 -12.83 -19.62
CA SER A 40 -3.86 -12.96 -18.62
C SER A 40 -4.83 -14.06 -19.03
N TYR A 41 -5.35 -14.80 -18.04
CA TYR A 41 -6.30 -15.88 -18.23
C TYR A 41 -7.38 -15.85 -17.14
N CYS A 42 -8.51 -16.44 -17.41
CA CYS A 42 -9.58 -16.61 -16.43
C CYS A 42 -9.12 -17.53 -15.30
N PHE A 43 -9.34 -17.16 -14.06
CA PHE A 43 -8.91 -17.95 -12.89
C PHE A 43 -9.60 -19.31 -12.77
N SER A 44 -10.76 -19.49 -13.42
CA SER A 44 -11.56 -20.71 -13.33
C SER A 44 -11.39 -21.62 -14.54
N CYS A 45 -11.58 -21.10 -15.76
CA CYS A 45 -11.52 -21.92 -16.96
C CYS A 45 -10.17 -21.88 -17.69
N TYR A 46 -9.21 -21.09 -17.20
CA TYR A 46 -7.88 -20.90 -17.79
C TYR A 46 -7.87 -20.41 -19.25
N GLN A 47 -9.02 -19.98 -19.77
CA GLN A 47 -9.11 -19.36 -21.10
C GLN A 47 -8.32 -18.07 -21.14
N LYS A 48 -7.50 -17.89 -22.17
CA LYS A 48 -6.74 -16.66 -22.41
C LYS A 48 -7.70 -15.51 -22.70
N LEU A 49 -7.49 -14.37 -22.02
CA LEU A 49 -8.30 -13.19 -22.20
C LEU A 49 -7.89 -12.45 -23.49
N LYS A 50 -8.90 -11.92 -24.19
CA LYS A 50 -8.70 -11.08 -25.40
C LYS A 50 -8.32 -9.66 -24.98
N PRO A 51 -7.65 -8.87 -25.84
CA PRO A 51 -7.26 -7.47 -25.50
C PRO A 51 -8.44 -6.59 -25.05
N LEU A 52 -9.61 -6.75 -25.64
CA LEU A 52 -10.84 -6.02 -25.25
C LEU A 52 -11.36 -6.43 -23.86
N GLU A 53 -11.07 -7.62 -23.42
CA GLU A 53 -11.42 -8.14 -22.08
C GLU A 53 -10.42 -7.67 -20.99
N LEU A 54 -9.34 -7.01 -21.41
CA LEU A 54 -8.30 -6.47 -20.54
C LEU A 54 -8.40 -4.94 -20.36
N ILE A 55 -9.35 -4.27 -21.02
CA ILE A 55 -9.57 -2.84 -20.82
C ILE A 55 -10.11 -2.63 -19.40
N PRO A 56 -9.34 -1.98 -18.50
CA PRO A 56 -9.73 -1.84 -17.10
C PRO A 56 -11.08 -1.13 -16.97
N ILE A 57 -11.85 -1.50 -15.93
CA ILE A 57 -13.17 -0.96 -15.62
C ILE A 57 -14.23 -1.28 -16.70
N PHE A 58 -13.95 -0.95 -17.95
CA PHE A 58 -14.87 -1.17 -19.06
C PHE A 58 -15.16 -2.65 -19.30
N SER A 59 -14.12 -3.50 -19.33
CA SER A 59 -14.31 -4.95 -19.52
C SER A 59 -15.18 -5.55 -18.43
N TYR A 60 -14.98 -5.11 -17.19
CA TYR A 60 -15.76 -5.59 -16.04
C TYR A 60 -17.25 -5.25 -16.18
N ILE A 61 -17.58 -4.05 -16.65
CA ILE A 61 -18.96 -3.59 -16.88
C ILE A 61 -19.56 -4.28 -18.11
N PHE A 62 -18.84 -4.28 -19.28
CA PHE A 62 -19.33 -4.89 -20.53
C PHE A 62 -19.56 -6.40 -20.43
N LEU A 63 -18.71 -7.10 -19.67
CA LEU A 63 -18.86 -8.54 -19.42
C LEU A 63 -19.91 -8.82 -18.34
N ARG A 64 -20.61 -7.81 -17.81
CA ARG A 64 -21.60 -7.96 -16.73
C ARG A 64 -21.02 -8.75 -15.56
N PHE A 65 -19.77 -8.46 -15.19
CA PHE A 65 -19.05 -9.09 -14.06
C PHE A 65 -18.83 -10.61 -14.22
N LYS A 66 -18.90 -11.16 -15.44
CA LYS A 66 -18.76 -12.60 -15.69
C LYS A 66 -17.75 -12.88 -16.79
N CYS A 67 -17.07 -14.02 -16.69
CA CYS A 67 -16.22 -14.50 -17.77
C CYS A 67 -17.07 -14.80 -19.01
N LYS A 68 -16.58 -14.42 -20.20
CA LYS A 68 -17.30 -14.65 -21.45
C LYS A 68 -17.49 -16.13 -21.80
N THR A 69 -16.56 -16.98 -21.36
CA THR A 69 -16.53 -18.40 -21.72
C THR A 69 -17.22 -19.30 -20.68
N CYS A 70 -16.87 -19.16 -19.40
CA CYS A 70 -17.41 -20.03 -18.34
C CYS A 70 -18.51 -19.37 -17.50
N HIS A 71 -18.85 -18.11 -17.76
CA HIS A 71 -19.87 -17.33 -17.05
C HIS A 71 -19.70 -17.21 -15.52
N ILE A 72 -18.55 -17.63 -14.97
CA ILE A 72 -18.23 -17.45 -13.56
C ILE A 72 -18.02 -15.97 -13.26
N LYS A 73 -18.47 -15.52 -12.09
CA LYS A 73 -18.32 -14.13 -11.64
C LYS A 73 -16.84 -13.77 -11.48
N ILE A 74 -16.42 -12.66 -12.08
CA ILE A 74 -15.10 -12.07 -11.87
C ILE A 74 -15.05 -11.52 -10.44
N PRO A 75 -14.00 -11.80 -9.64
CA PRO A 75 -13.90 -11.29 -8.27
C PRO A 75 -13.98 -9.76 -8.23
N PHE A 76 -14.79 -9.24 -7.33
CA PHE A 76 -14.95 -7.78 -7.15
C PHE A 76 -13.63 -7.09 -6.77
N SER A 77 -12.71 -7.82 -6.15
CA SER A 77 -11.37 -7.32 -5.80
C SER A 77 -10.56 -6.84 -7.01
N VAL A 78 -10.78 -7.43 -8.21
CA VAL A 78 -10.11 -6.98 -9.44
C VAL A 78 -10.62 -5.60 -9.84
N PHE A 79 -11.92 -5.40 -9.86
CA PHE A 79 -12.54 -4.09 -10.15
C PHE A 79 -12.10 -3.03 -9.13
N LEU A 80 -12.11 -3.38 -7.84
CA LEU A 80 -11.66 -2.47 -6.79
C LEU A 80 -10.18 -2.08 -6.98
N ALA A 81 -9.33 -3.03 -7.36
CA ALA A 81 -7.92 -2.75 -7.63
C ALA A 81 -7.71 -1.79 -8.82
N GLU A 82 -8.54 -1.90 -9.86
CA GLU A 82 -8.52 -0.99 -11.03
C GLU A 82 -8.92 0.44 -10.60
N VAL A 83 -9.99 0.58 -9.82
CA VAL A 83 -10.44 1.87 -9.29
C VAL A 83 -9.40 2.49 -8.35
N LEU A 84 -8.85 1.71 -7.41
CA LEU A 84 -7.80 2.17 -6.52
C LEU A 84 -6.53 2.56 -7.28
N GLY A 85 -6.15 1.78 -8.30
CA GLY A 85 -5.00 2.10 -9.13
C GLY A 85 -5.15 3.45 -9.86
N MET A 86 -6.34 3.78 -10.34
CA MET A 86 -6.66 5.09 -10.90
C MET A 86 -6.49 6.21 -9.87
N ILE A 87 -7.03 6.01 -8.67
CA ILE A 87 -6.90 6.96 -7.56
C ILE A 87 -5.42 7.15 -7.18
N PHE A 88 -4.64 6.08 -7.10
CA PHE A 88 -3.21 6.15 -6.79
C PHE A 88 -2.43 6.96 -7.84
N ALA A 89 -2.73 6.78 -9.13
CA ALA A 89 -2.08 7.54 -10.18
C ALA A 89 -2.42 9.05 -10.09
N TRP A 90 -3.65 9.41 -9.76
CA TRP A 90 -4.04 10.81 -9.56
C TRP A 90 -3.39 11.41 -8.32
N ILE A 91 -3.40 10.70 -7.19
CA ILE A 91 -2.73 11.16 -5.96
C ILE A 91 -1.24 11.37 -6.22
N ALA A 92 -0.57 10.39 -6.83
CA ALA A 92 0.85 10.50 -7.14
C ALA A 92 1.14 11.69 -8.05
N TYR A 93 0.31 11.94 -9.07
CA TYR A 93 0.46 13.07 -9.98
C TYR A 93 0.27 14.42 -9.29
N LEU A 94 -0.74 14.55 -8.44
CA LEU A 94 -1.05 15.82 -7.76
C LEU A 94 -0.02 16.20 -6.70
N LEU A 95 0.62 15.21 -6.05
CA LEU A 95 1.60 15.46 -4.99
C LEU A 95 3.04 15.56 -5.50
N SER A 96 3.33 15.14 -6.74
CA SER A 96 4.70 15.14 -7.26
C SER A 96 5.03 16.44 -7.96
N GLN A 97 6.24 16.93 -7.74
CA GLN A 97 6.79 18.09 -8.45
C GLN A 97 7.53 17.68 -9.74
N ASN A 98 8.09 16.49 -9.77
CA ASN A 98 8.85 15.96 -10.89
C ASN A 98 8.48 14.50 -11.18
N ILE A 99 8.91 13.99 -12.37
CA ILE A 99 8.58 12.64 -12.80
C ILE A 99 9.19 11.55 -11.92
N GLY A 100 10.33 11.82 -11.30
CA GLY A 100 10.98 10.90 -10.37
C GLY A 100 10.13 10.67 -9.13
N GLU A 101 9.65 11.73 -8.50
CA GLU A 101 8.74 11.67 -7.34
C GLU A 101 7.43 10.95 -7.69
N PHE A 102 6.87 11.25 -8.86
CA PHE A 102 5.67 10.57 -9.36
C PHE A 102 5.86 9.07 -9.43
N ILE A 103 6.94 8.61 -10.07
CA ILE A 103 7.22 7.18 -10.24
C ILE A 103 7.45 6.51 -8.87
N HIS A 104 8.23 7.13 -7.97
CA HIS A 104 8.51 6.58 -6.65
C HIS A 104 7.23 6.44 -5.80
N LEU A 105 6.41 7.51 -5.73
CA LEU A 105 5.17 7.49 -4.95
C LEU A 105 4.18 6.47 -5.52
N LEU A 106 4.09 6.39 -6.86
CA LEU A 106 3.24 5.42 -7.52
C LEU A 106 3.66 3.98 -7.21
N ILE A 107 4.95 3.64 -7.33
CA ILE A 107 5.48 2.32 -7.00
C ILE A 107 5.24 2.01 -5.51
N PHE A 108 5.49 2.97 -4.62
CA PHE A 108 5.28 2.79 -3.19
C PHE A 108 3.81 2.43 -2.88
N LEU A 109 2.85 3.15 -3.45
CA LEU A 109 1.42 2.90 -3.28
C LEU A 109 1.02 1.50 -3.78
N PHE A 110 1.52 1.08 -4.96
CA PHE A 110 1.20 -0.24 -5.50
C PHE A 110 1.83 -1.38 -4.71
N VAL A 111 3.07 -1.23 -4.22
CA VAL A 111 3.70 -2.24 -3.37
C VAL A 111 2.96 -2.34 -2.04
N LEU A 112 2.59 -1.22 -1.43
CA LEU A 112 1.79 -1.18 -0.21
C LEU A 112 0.43 -1.85 -0.40
N PHE A 113 -0.23 -1.61 -1.54
CA PHE A 113 -1.49 -2.27 -1.90
C PHE A 113 -1.32 -3.78 -2.04
N ALA A 114 -0.28 -4.24 -2.74
CA ALA A 114 0.02 -5.68 -2.86
C ALA A 114 0.25 -6.34 -1.50
N LEU A 115 1.04 -5.69 -0.63
CA LEU A 115 1.27 -6.15 0.75
C LEU A 115 -0.03 -6.25 1.55
N SER A 116 -0.91 -5.24 1.42
CA SER A 116 -2.23 -5.24 2.07
C SER A 116 -3.11 -6.41 1.60
N CYS A 117 -3.09 -6.72 0.30
CA CYS A 117 -3.84 -7.86 -0.24
C CYS A 117 -3.28 -9.22 0.22
N ILE A 118 -1.96 -9.33 0.35
CA ILE A 118 -1.29 -10.54 0.88
C ILE A 118 -1.63 -10.72 2.36
N ASP A 119 -1.56 -9.65 3.15
CA ASP A 119 -1.88 -9.67 4.57
C ASP A 119 -3.34 -10.06 4.83
N LEU A 120 -4.28 -9.57 4.02
CA LEU A 120 -5.70 -9.97 4.10
C LEU A 120 -5.90 -11.48 3.90
N LYS A 121 -5.07 -12.11 3.08
CA LYS A 121 -5.23 -13.54 2.75
C LYS A 121 -4.48 -14.46 3.72
N PHE A 122 -3.26 -14.10 4.10
CA PHE A 122 -2.37 -14.97 4.87
C PHE A 122 -2.14 -14.51 6.31
N GLN A 123 -2.51 -13.26 6.65
CA GLN A 123 -2.16 -12.62 7.93
C GLN A 123 -0.65 -12.70 8.22
N ALA A 124 0.13 -12.71 7.16
CA ALA A 124 1.59 -12.76 7.17
C ALA A 124 2.12 -12.13 5.89
N VAL A 125 3.25 -11.43 5.99
CA VAL A 125 3.84 -10.69 4.87
C VAL A 125 5.25 -11.18 4.61
N PRO A 126 5.63 -11.41 3.33
CA PRO A 126 6.98 -11.86 2.97
C PRO A 126 8.02 -10.78 3.30
N GLN A 127 9.04 -11.14 4.06
CA GLN A 127 10.11 -10.22 4.46
C GLN A 127 10.80 -9.54 3.26
N LYS A 128 10.96 -10.25 2.14
CA LYS A 128 11.55 -9.68 0.91
C LYS A 128 10.78 -8.46 0.40
N LEU A 129 9.45 -8.49 0.45
CA LEU A 129 8.61 -7.37 0.01
C LEU A 129 8.60 -6.22 1.02
N LEU A 130 8.75 -6.52 2.31
CA LEU A 130 8.91 -5.49 3.35
C LEU A 130 10.20 -4.71 3.18
N TRP A 131 11.31 -5.39 2.92
CA TRP A 131 12.57 -4.71 2.62
C TRP A 131 12.52 -3.96 1.30
N LEU A 132 11.81 -4.51 0.29
CA LEU A 132 11.60 -3.81 -0.97
C LEU A 132 10.92 -2.45 -0.76
N ILE A 133 9.82 -2.39 0.00
CA ILE A 133 9.11 -1.12 0.25
C ILE A 133 9.97 -0.15 1.07
N PHE A 134 10.76 -0.65 2.02
CA PHE A 134 11.70 0.17 2.78
C PHE A 134 12.77 0.81 1.88
N PHE A 135 13.35 0.03 0.96
CA PHE A 135 14.35 0.55 0.01
C PHE A 135 13.74 1.50 -1.03
N ILE A 136 12.49 1.29 -1.46
CA ILE A 136 11.77 2.25 -2.32
C ILE A 136 11.58 3.56 -1.56
N ALA A 137 11.16 3.52 -0.31
CA ALA A 137 11.01 4.70 0.53
C ALA A 137 12.35 5.43 0.74
N PHE A 138 13.43 4.68 1.00
CA PHE A 138 14.77 5.22 1.12
C PHE A 138 15.25 5.91 -0.16
N SER A 139 15.02 5.29 -1.33
CA SER A 139 15.43 5.88 -2.61
C SER A 139 14.63 7.15 -2.96
N PHE A 140 13.41 7.30 -2.45
CA PHE A 140 12.63 8.53 -2.56
C PHE A 140 13.32 9.70 -1.82
N ALA A 141 13.75 9.47 -0.59
CA ALA A 141 14.48 10.47 0.19
C ALA A 141 15.85 10.83 -0.42
N PHE A 142 16.48 9.87 -1.09
CA PHE A 142 17.76 10.09 -1.79
C PHE A 142 17.63 11.07 -2.96
N ASN A 143 16.51 11.05 -3.67
CA ASN A 143 16.27 11.91 -4.83
C ASN A 143 15.95 13.37 -4.44
N SER A 144 15.60 13.64 -3.18
CA SER A 144 15.27 14.97 -2.66
C SER A 144 16.46 15.81 -2.19
N ASN A 145 17.70 15.49 -2.61
CA ASN A 145 18.96 16.14 -2.19
C ASN A 145 19.28 16.06 -0.68
N GLU A 146 18.46 15.39 0.10
CA GLU A 146 18.67 15.26 1.55
C GLU A 146 19.76 14.24 1.92
N PHE A 147 20.27 13.49 0.96
CA PHE A 147 21.35 12.53 1.23
C PHE A 147 22.65 13.19 1.66
N ALA A 148 22.91 14.41 1.16
CA ALA A 148 24.06 15.20 1.60
C ALA A 148 23.99 15.49 3.10
N TYR A 149 22.81 15.64 3.67
CA TYR A 149 22.57 15.91 5.09
C TYR A 149 22.72 14.67 5.98
N PHE A 150 22.71 13.46 5.40
CA PHE A 150 22.98 12.24 6.18
C PHE A 150 24.40 12.22 6.76
N PHE A 151 25.37 12.80 6.06
CA PHE A 151 26.78 12.90 6.49
C PHE A 151 27.13 14.24 7.14
N ILE A 152 26.26 15.25 7.07
CA ILE A 152 26.49 16.59 7.66
C ILE A 152 25.64 16.70 8.93
N PHE A 153 26.27 16.78 10.09
CA PHE A 153 25.64 16.73 11.41
C PHE A 153 24.63 17.86 11.69
N GLU A 154 24.60 18.93 10.92
CA GLU A 154 23.74 20.09 11.17
C GLU A 154 22.25 19.86 10.95
N ASN A 155 21.85 18.89 10.09
CA ASN A 155 20.46 18.57 9.79
C ASN A 155 20.10 17.08 10.05
N PHE A 156 20.81 16.45 10.97
CA PHE A 156 20.62 15.02 11.31
C PHE A 156 19.18 14.66 11.68
N GLN A 157 18.43 15.60 12.28
CA GLN A 157 17.06 15.35 12.74
C GLN A 157 16.04 15.12 11.62
N ASN A 158 16.31 15.57 10.40
CA ASN A 158 15.38 15.49 9.26
C ASN A 158 15.72 14.36 8.27
N GLY A 159 16.83 13.65 8.48
CA GLY A 159 17.24 12.56 7.61
C GLY A 159 16.29 11.36 7.66
N PHE A 160 16.01 10.74 6.49
CA PHE A 160 15.15 9.56 6.36
C PHE A 160 15.48 8.47 7.38
N MET A 161 16.74 8.07 7.47
CA MET A 161 17.17 6.98 8.34
C MET A 161 16.93 7.30 9.82
N VAL A 162 17.18 8.53 10.23
CA VAL A 162 17.00 8.95 11.62
C VAL A 162 15.52 8.88 12.01
N GLN A 163 14.65 9.45 11.18
CA GLN A 163 13.22 9.43 11.45
C GLN A 163 12.65 8.01 11.40
N ALA A 164 13.06 7.21 10.41
CA ALA A 164 12.64 5.82 10.29
C ALA A 164 13.06 4.96 11.50
N PHE A 165 14.33 5.05 11.91
CA PHE A 165 14.84 4.27 13.05
C PHE A 165 14.30 4.73 14.40
N ILE A 166 14.15 6.05 14.62
CA ILE A 166 13.54 6.56 15.85
C ILE A 166 12.10 6.08 15.95
N PHE A 167 11.33 6.15 14.85
CA PHE A 167 9.94 5.70 14.85
C PHE A 167 9.82 4.19 15.01
N ALA A 168 10.67 3.41 14.32
CA ALA A 168 10.73 1.97 14.50
C ALA A 168 11.07 1.58 15.94
N GLY A 169 12.09 2.22 16.53
CA GLY A 169 12.49 2.00 17.93
C GLY A 169 11.37 2.34 18.91
N PHE A 170 10.68 3.47 18.69
CA PHE A 170 9.51 3.85 19.48
C PHE A 170 8.41 2.79 19.42
N LEU A 171 8.00 2.36 18.22
CA LEU A 171 6.97 1.35 18.04
C LEU A 171 7.38 -0.01 18.63
N PHE A 172 8.64 -0.39 18.47
CA PHE A 172 9.17 -1.62 19.05
C PHE A 172 9.11 -1.61 20.58
N LEU A 173 9.53 -0.51 21.22
CA LEU A 173 9.44 -0.34 22.67
C LEU A 173 7.98 -0.32 23.13
N LEU A 174 7.11 0.38 22.42
CA LEU A 174 5.68 0.45 22.71
C LEU A 174 5.03 -0.95 22.63
N LYS A 175 5.33 -1.72 21.55
CA LYS A 175 4.87 -3.11 21.38
C LYS A 175 5.25 -3.96 22.58
N ASN A 176 6.53 -3.93 22.98
CA ASN A 176 7.02 -4.72 24.11
C ASN A 176 6.46 -4.27 25.45
N PHE A 177 6.28 -2.96 25.66
CA PHE A 177 5.66 -2.42 26.87
C PHE A 177 4.20 -2.84 27.00
N ILE A 178 3.41 -2.76 25.93
CA ILE A 178 2.01 -3.23 25.92
C ILE A 178 1.95 -4.75 26.14
N ALA A 179 2.84 -5.51 25.50
CA ALA A 179 2.93 -6.95 25.72
C ALA A 179 3.25 -7.28 27.17
N PHE A 180 4.19 -6.57 27.80
CA PHE A 180 4.50 -6.71 29.23
C PHE A 180 3.28 -6.45 30.11
N LEU A 181 2.54 -5.35 29.88
CA LEU A 181 1.35 -5.02 30.67
C LEU A 181 0.25 -6.07 30.54
N LYS A 182 0.01 -6.59 29.32
CA LYS A 182 -1.01 -7.62 29.08
C LYS A 182 -0.62 -8.98 29.67
N ASN A 183 0.64 -9.36 29.55
CA ASN A 183 1.11 -10.67 29.95
C ASN A 183 1.52 -10.72 31.43
N PHE A 184 1.44 -9.60 32.17
CA PHE A 184 1.84 -9.52 33.58
C PHE A 184 1.10 -10.52 34.48
N ARG A 185 -0.13 -10.94 34.09
CA ARG A 185 -0.96 -11.90 34.87
C ARG A 185 -1.31 -13.18 34.08
N THR A 186 -0.87 -13.32 32.83
CA THR A 186 -1.22 -14.46 31.96
C THR A 186 0.04 -15.17 31.49
N LYS A 187 -0.04 -16.51 31.32
CA LYS A 187 1.07 -17.32 30.79
C LYS A 187 1.16 -17.31 29.26
N ASP A 188 0.13 -16.83 28.60
CA ASP A 188 0.06 -16.81 27.12
C ASP A 188 0.59 -15.48 26.58
N ILE A 189 1.64 -15.54 25.77
CA ILE A 189 2.26 -14.39 25.14
C ILE A 189 1.39 -13.98 23.94
N GLN A 190 0.68 -12.86 24.06
CA GLN A 190 -0.09 -12.26 22.96
C GLN A 190 0.71 -11.13 22.32
N GLU A 191 1.06 -11.29 21.06
CA GLU A 191 1.64 -10.21 20.24
C GLU A 191 0.52 -9.31 19.70
N ASN A 192 0.68 -7.99 19.87
CA ASN A 192 -0.36 -7.02 19.51
C ASN A 192 -0.09 -6.28 18.21
N LEU A 193 1.16 -6.13 17.79
CA LEU A 193 1.58 -5.41 16.58
C LEU A 193 2.55 -6.29 15.80
N GLY A 194 2.31 -6.44 14.50
CA GLY A 194 3.18 -7.19 13.60
C GLY A 194 4.50 -6.45 13.34
N ASP A 195 5.60 -7.17 13.18
CA ASP A 195 6.88 -6.57 12.79
C ASP A 195 6.81 -5.93 11.40
N ALA A 196 5.94 -6.46 10.52
CA ALA A 196 5.65 -5.88 9.21
C ALA A 196 5.10 -4.46 9.31
N ASP A 197 4.16 -4.23 10.24
CA ASP A 197 3.54 -2.92 10.45
C ASP A 197 4.57 -1.89 10.90
N ILE A 198 5.52 -2.30 11.76
CA ILE A 198 6.61 -1.44 12.24
C ILE A 198 7.49 -0.98 11.08
N ILE A 199 7.90 -1.90 10.19
CA ILE A 199 8.77 -1.58 9.04
C ILE A 199 8.07 -0.62 8.08
N ILE A 200 6.79 -0.85 7.79
CA ILE A 200 6.02 -0.01 6.86
C ILE A 200 5.80 1.40 7.45
N LEU A 201 5.40 1.48 8.72
CA LEU A 201 5.22 2.76 9.40
C LEU A 201 6.54 3.52 9.55
N ALA A 202 7.65 2.82 9.81
CA ALA A 202 8.99 3.42 9.82
C ALA A 202 9.37 3.97 8.43
N SER A 203 9.05 3.24 7.35
CA SER A 203 9.27 3.72 5.98
C SER A 203 8.47 5.01 5.70
N MET A 204 7.23 5.08 6.17
CA MET A 204 6.39 6.27 6.05
C MET A 204 6.93 7.43 6.89
N ALA A 205 7.44 7.15 8.11
CA ALA A 205 8.05 8.16 8.96
C ALA A 205 9.30 8.76 8.31
N GLY A 206 10.11 7.94 7.65
CA GLY A 206 11.29 8.41 6.93
C GLY A 206 10.99 9.34 5.77
N VAL A 207 9.90 9.09 5.02
CA VAL A 207 9.52 9.90 3.84
C VAL A 207 8.71 11.14 4.21
N PHE A 208 7.68 10.97 5.04
CA PHE A 208 6.69 12.01 5.34
C PHE A 208 6.88 12.68 6.69
N GLY A 209 7.86 12.23 7.46
CA GLY A 209 8.15 12.75 8.77
C GLY A 209 7.36 12.11 9.91
N PHE A 210 7.87 12.29 11.10
CA PHE A 210 7.37 11.69 12.34
C PHE A 210 5.90 12.01 12.63
N LYS A 211 5.50 13.29 12.46
CA LYS A 211 4.10 13.72 12.69
C LYS A 211 3.12 13.00 11.77
N SER A 212 3.49 12.87 10.50
CA SER A 212 2.68 12.20 9.48
C SER A 212 2.47 10.73 9.81
N ALA A 213 3.54 10.04 10.21
CA ALA A 213 3.47 8.63 10.59
C ALA A 213 2.56 8.39 11.81
N PHE A 214 2.57 9.29 12.80
CA PHE A 214 1.62 9.22 13.93
C PHE A 214 0.17 9.44 13.51
N ILE A 215 -0.09 10.40 12.61
CA ILE A 215 -1.43 10.62 12.08
C ILE A 215 -1.92 9.39 11.33
N ILE A 216 -1.08 8.80 10.49
CA ILE A 216 -1.41 7.57 9.75
C ILE A 216 -1.69 6.41 10.70
N LEU A 217 -0.85 6.19 11.71
CA LEU A 217 -1.04 5.16 12.72
C LEU A 217 -2.36 5.35 13.49
N PHE A 218 -2.64 6.59 13.91
CA PHE A 218 -3.88 6.93 14.62
C PHE A 218 -5.11 6.68 13.74
N LEU A 219 -5.11 7.14 12.48
CA LEU A 219 -6.19 6.87 11.54
C LEU A 219 -6.36 5.38 11.25
N ALA A 220 -5.26 4.64 11.06
CA ALA A 220 -5.31 3.19 10.85
C ALA A 220 -5.94 2.46 12.05
N SER A 221 -5.59 2.87 13.28
CA SER A 221 -6.16 2.30 14.49
C SER A 221 -7.65 2.61 14.61
N LEU A 222 -8.09 3.83 14.29
CA LEU A 222 -9.51 4.19 14.26
C LEU A 222 -10.31 3.38 13.22
N LEU A 223 -9.77 3.24 12.02
CA LEU A 223 -10.40 2.45 10.96
C LEU A 223 -10.50 0.96 11.29
N SER A 224 -9.56 0.42 12.05
CA SER A 224 -9.55 -0.98 12.45
C SER A 224 -10.50 -1.29 13.62
N LEU A 225 -10.86 -0.30 14.45
CA LEU A 225 -11.68 -0.47 15.66
C LEU A 225 -13.02 -1.19 15.41
N PRO A 226 -13.86 -0.82 14.42
CA PRO A 226 -15.14 -1.49 14.19
C PRO A 226 -14.96 -2.98 13.90
N PHE A 227 -13.93 -3.32 13.12
CA PHE A 227 -13.62 -4.70 12.74
C PHE A 227 -13.10 -5.51 13.94
N PHE A 228 -12.29 -4.88 14.79
CA PHE A 228 -11.80 -5.50 16.02
C PHE A 228 -12.93 -5.79 17.03
N ILE A 229 -13.88 -4.86 17.17
CA ILE A 229 -15.03 -5.03 18.07
C ILE A 229 -15.95 -6.16 17.57
N HIS A 230 -16.12 -6.26 16.24
CA HIS A 230 -16.98 -7.29 15.64
C HIS A 230 -16.33 -8.68 15.67
N ASN A 231 -15.02 -8.78 15.50
CA ASN A 231 -14.28 -10.05 15.39
C ASN A 231 -13.34 -10.29 16.58
N LYS A 232 -13.88 -10.38 17.79
CA LYS A 232 -13.11 -10.46 19.06
C LYS A 232 -12.06 -11.59 19.15
N ASN A 233 -12.15 -12.64 18.34
CA ASN A 233 -11.32 -13.85 18.47
C ASN A 233 -10.41 -14.14 17.27
N THR A 234 -10.31 -13.26 16.27
CA THR A 234 -9.48 -13.49 15.09
C THR A 234 -8.34 -12.49 15.02
N LYS A 235 -7.16 -12.95 14.57
CA LYS A 235 -6.07 -12.03 14.20
C LYS A 235 -6.57 -11.12 13.09
N LEU A 236 -6.38 -9.81 13.25
CA LEU A 236 -6.78 -8.82 12.26
C LEU A 236 -5.58 -8.48 11.37
N ALA A 237 -5.75 -8.56 10.06
CA ALA A 237 -4.78 -8.01 9.12
C ALA A 237 -4.79 -6.47 9.26
N PHE A 238 -3.70 -5.87 9.70
CA PHE A 238 -3.64 -4.43 10.02
C PHE A 238 -3.16 -3.58 8.84
N LEU A 239 -2.35 -4.14 7.94
CA LEU A 239 -1.81 -3.43 6.76
C LEU A 239 -2.86 -2.78 5.84
N PRO A 240 -4.04 -3.39 5.58
CA PRO A 240 -5.08 -2.75 4.79
C PRO A 240 -5.58 -1.43 5.41
N PHE A 241 -5.63 -1.36 6.75
CA PHE A 241 -6.03 -0.14 7.46
C PHE A 241 -4.92 0.91 7.42
N ILE A 242 -3.64 0.52 7.51
CA ILE A 242 -2.51 1.43 7.30
C ILE A 242 -2.55 2.01 5.89
N ASN A 243 -2.79 1.18 4.86
CA ASN A 243 -2.90 1.63 3.48
C ASN A 243 -4.06 2.62 3.29
N ALA A 244 -5.26 2.30 3.80
CA ALA A 244 -6.41 3.20 3.73
C ALA A 244 -6.15 4.52 4.46
N ALA A 245 -5.57 4.49 5.66
CA ALA A 245 -5.18 5.67 6.42
C ALA A 245 -4.15 6.53 5.68
N PHE A 246 -3.18 5.90 5.04
CA PHE A 246 -2.17 6.58 4.23
C PHE A 246 -2.79 7.29 3.02
N VAL A 247 -3.68 6.63 2.29
CA VAL A 247 -4.41 7.25 1.17
C VAL A 247 -5.25 8.45 1.64
N ILE A 248 -5.96 8.33 2.76
CA ILE A 248 -6.72 9.43 3.35
C ILE A 248 -5.79 10.59 3.71
N TYR A 249 -4.62 10.30 4.30
CA TYR A 249 -3.63 11.31 4.64
C TYR A 249 -3.09 12.03 3.39
N LEU A 250 -2.80 11.31 2.30
CA LEU A 250 -2.35 11.91 1.04
C LEU A 250 -3.44 12.80 0.41
N ILE A 251 -4.70 12.37 0.46
CA ILE A 251 -5.83 13.21 0.01
C ILE A 251 -5.93 14.49 0.86
N TYR A 252 -5.74 14.38 2.17
CA TYR A 252 -5.71 15.55 3.06
C TYR A 252 -4.59 16.53 2.66
N LEU A 253 -3.40 16.05 2.29
CA LEU A 253 -2.31 16.90 1.82
C LEU A 253 -2.68 17.65 0.54
N ILE A 254 -3.31 16.96 -0.43
CA ILE A 254 -3.78 17.59 -1.68
C ILE A 254 -4.78 18.71 -1.39
N VAL A 255 -5.75 18.44 -0.52
CA VAL A 255 -6.77 19.44 -0.15
C VAL A 255 -6.13 20.65 0.56
N ARG A 256 -5.14 20.42 1.42
CA ARG A 256 -4.42 21.48 2.11
C ARG A 256 -3.60 22.36 1.16
N GLU A 257 -3.04 21.80 0.08
CA GLU A 257 -2.30 22.58 -0.91
C GLU A 257 -3.21 23.37 -1.85
N LEU A 258 -4.49 22.98 -1.98
CA LEU A 258 -5.47 23.65 -2.82
C LEU A 258 -6.19 24.81 -2.11
N ILE A 259 -6.16 24.90 -0.78
CA ILE A 259 -6.72 25.95 0.07
C ILE A 259 -5.63 26.95 0.46
#